data_702a7cb57b1511d7cd77ab08124cf166
#
_entry.id   702a7cb57b1511d7cd77ab08124cf166
#
_cell.length_a   1.000
_cell.length_b   1.000
_cell.length_c   1.000
_cell.angle_alpha   90.00
_cell.angle_beta   90.00
_cell.angle_gamma   90.00
#
_symmetry.space_group_name_H-M   'P 1'
#
loop_
_entity.id
_entity.type
_entity.pdbx_description
1 polymer ?
#
loop_
_entity_poly.entity_id
_entity_poly.type
_entity_poly.pdbx_seq_one_letter_code
_entity_poly.pdbx_strand_id
1 'polypeptide(L)'
;MVEHSRIIKLSKNRDSETILDTGPVYNNGISLDNENNIWWAETVPLAMCKLVDGKRKEICTLPENHFPDGFVAAKDGRIFIATTYGHNITIISPDGKIDGFIELDEEAIPTNCIFDGSDLIISDFGTGWENNEKSGRIWRVSTDAEGHERFLGEIL
;
A
#
# COMPACT_ATOMS: atom_id res chain seq x y z
N MET A 1 8.97 -19.17 5.34
CA MET A 1 8.25 -18.74 6.56
C MET A 1 8.84 -17.41 6.96
N VAL A 2 8.02 -16.35 7.11
CA VAL A 2 8.50 -15.04 7.58
C VAL A 2 8.66 -15.15 9.09
N GLU A 3 9.89 -15.04 9.60
CA GLU A 3 10.13 -15.15 11.04
C GLU A 3 9.93 -13.82 11.76
N HIS A 4 10.37 -12.72 11.13
CA HIS A 4 10.25 -11.37 11.67
C HIS A 4 10.11 -10.34 10.57
N SER A 5 9.20 -9.39 10.77
CA SER A 5 9.06 -8.18 9.97
C SER A 5 9.28 -6.96 10.85
N ARG A 6 9.93 -5.92 10.35
CA ARG A 6 10.26 -4.73 11.11
C ARG A 6 10.09 -3.46 10.29
N ILE A 7 9.76 -2.36 10.96
CA ILE A 7 9.83 -1.02 10.42
C ILE A 7 11.13 -0.39 10.91
N ILE A 8 11.96 0.06 9.97
CA ILE A 8 13.29 0.59 10.23
C ILE A 8 13.36 2.03 9.72
N LYS A 9 13.90 2.92 10.54
CA LYS A 9 14.24 4.30 10.16
C LYS A 9 15.73 4.37 9.83
N LEU A 10 16.06 4.99 8.72
CA LEU A 10 17.42 5.33 8.33
C LEU A 10 17.65 6.83 8.54
N SER A 11 18.76 7.18 9.20
CA SER A 11 19.22 8.56 9.35
C SER A 11 20.00 9.02 8.09
N LYS A 12 20.25 10.34 7.98
CA LYS A 12 21.14 10.88 6.94
C LYS A 12 22.56 10.29 6.99
N ASN A 13 23.02 9.89 8.17
CA ASN A 13 24.33 9.27 8.39
C ASN A 13 24.33 7.75 8.15
N ARG A 14 23.21 7.19 7.64
CA ARG A 14 23.00 5.76 7.42
C ARG A 14 22.92 4.91 8.69
N ASP A 15 22.77 5.51 9.85
CA ASP A 15 22.46 4.77 11.08
C ASP A 15 21.02 4.24 10.98
N SER A 16 20.82 3.01 11.40
CA SER A 16 19.50 2.36 11.38
C SER A 16 18.95 2.20 12.80
N GLU A 17 17.66 2.45 12.93
CA GLU A 17 16.91 2.27 14.17
C GLU A 17 15.67 1.42 13.86
N THR A 18 15.45 0.35 14.62
CA THR A 18 14.17 -0.38 14.54
C THR A 18 13.11 0.41 15.29
N ILE A 19 12.13 0.96 14.56
CA ILE A 19 11.00 1.69 15.15
C ILE A 19 10.01 0.71 15.77
N LEU A 20 9.75 -0.40 15.07
CA LEU A 20 8.76 -1.39 15.49
C LEU A 20 9.14 -2.78 14.98
N ASP A 21 9.06 -3.78 15.84
CA ASP A 21 9.02 -5.20 15.45
C ASP A 21 7.55 -5.60 15.33
N THR A 22 7.12 -5.98 14.13
CA THR A 22 5.73 -6.34 13.83
C THR A 22 5.48 -7.84 13.91
N GLY A 23 6.53 -8.63 14.11
CA GLY A 23 6.44 -10.09 14.12
C GLY A 23 6.31 -10.70 12.72
N PRO A 24 5.77 -11.93 12.59
CA PRO A 24 5.76 -12.70 11.34
C PRO A 24 4.56 -12.34 10.42
N VAL A 25 4.39 -11.07 10.08
CA VAL A 25 3.20 -10.58 9.35
C VAL A 25 3.43 -10.25 7.88
N TYR A 26 4.65 -10.33 7.40
CA TYR A 26 5.03 -9.91 6.05
C TYR A 26 4.62 -8.47 5.74
N ASN A 27 5.38 -7.51 6.31
CA ASN A 27 5.21 -6.10 5.97
C ASN A 27 5.53 -5.89 4.50
N ASN A 28 4.63 -5.18 3.78
CA ASN A 28 4.77 -4.90 2.36
C ASN A 28 4.80 -3.37 2.15
N GLY A 29 3.77 -2.78 1.56
CA GLY A 29 3.72 -1.34 1.35
C GLY A 29 3.88 -0.53 2.64
N ILE A 30 4.57 0.60 2.54
CA ILE A 30 4.71 1.57 3.62
C ILE A 30 4.59 3.00 3.06
N SER A 31 3.84 3.85 3.74
CA SER A 31 3.63 5.24 3.33
C SER A 31 3.30 6.13 4.53
N LEU A 32 3.20 7.42 4.28
CA LEU A 32 2.71 8.40 5.25
C LEU A 32 1.32 8.88 4.85
N ASP A 33 0.48 9.16 5.84
CA ASP A 33 -0.77 9.89 5.62
C ASP A 33 -0.55 11.42 5.64
N ASN A 34 -1.63 12.17 5.51
CA ASN A 34 -1.64 13.64 5.46
C ASN A 34 -1.08 14.32 6.73
N GLU A 35 -1.06 13.58 7.83
CA GLU A 35 -0.56 14.03 9.12
C GLU A 35 0.86 13.51 9.41
N ASN A 36 1.50 12.89 8.40
CA ASN A 36 2.80 12.22 8.51
C ASN A 36 2.82 11.03 9.47
N ASN A 37 1.68 10.39 9.70
CA ASN A 37 1.68 9.13 10.42
C ASN A 37 2.15 7.99 9.53
N ILE A 38 2.90 7.06 10.09
CA ILE A 38 3.40 5.88 9.38
C ILE A 38 2.28 4.84 9.28
N TRP A 39 1.98 4.45 8.04
CA TRP A 39 1.09 3.35 7.70
C TRP A 39 1.85 2.26 6.99
N TRP A 40 1.42 1.00 7.16
CA TRP A 40 1.96 -0.13 6.41
C TRP A 40 0.90 -1.19 6.17
N ALA A 41 1.17 -2.00 5.15
CA ALA A 41 0.39 -3.16 4.80
C ALA A 41 1.02 -4.42 5.41
N GLU A 42 0.20 -5.28 6.00
CA GLU A 42 0.60 -6.61 6.46
C GLU A 42 -0.10 -7.67 5.61
N THR A 43 0.65 -8.29 4.72
CA THR A 43 0.07 -9.17 3.70
C THR A 43 -0.55 -10.44 4.28
N VAL A 44 0.08 -11.09 5.25
CA VAL A 44 -0.40 -12.36 5.79
C VAL A 44 -1.71 -12.22 6.58
N PRO A 45 -1.85 -11.26 7.52
CA PRO A 45 -3.13 -11.06 8.22
C PRO A 45 -4.16 -10.25 7.41
N LEU A 46 -3.84 -9.85 6.15
CA LEU A 46 -4.69 -9.01 5.31
C LEU A 46 -5.05 -7.68 5.98
N ALA A 47 -4.10 -7.02 6.60
CA ALA A 47 -4.37 -5.87 7.44
C ALA A 47 -3.65 -4.60 6.98
N MET A 48 -4.33 -3.46 7.16
CA MET A 48 -3.72 -2.14 7.11
C MET A 48 -3.50 -1.64 8.52
N CYS A 49 -2.27 -1.24 8.80
CA CYS A 49 -1.82 -0.84 10.13
C CYS A 49 -1.24 0.57 10.15
N LYS A 50 -1.30 1.20 11.31
CA LYS A 50 -0.76 2.54 11.59
C LYS A 50 0.05 2.52 12.87
N LEU A 51 1.12 3.31 12.90
CA LEU A 51 1.89 3.55 14.12
C LEU A 51 1.18 4.62 14.95
N VAL A 52 0.73 4.25 16.15
CA VAL A 52 0.05 5.16 17.09
C VAL A 52 0.73 5.03 18.46
N ASP A 53 1.24 6.12 18.98
CA ASP A 53 1.96 6.15 20.29
C ASP A 53 3.08 5.09 20.40
N GLY A 54 3.82 4.90 19.29
CA GLY A 54 4.91 3.92 19.22
C GLY A 54 4.46 2.47 19.16
N LYS A 55 3.17 2.20 18.93
CA LYS A 55 2.58 0.85 18.89
C LYS A 55 1.86 0.58 17.57
N ARG A 56 1.86 -0.70 17.18
CA ARG A 56 1.01 -1.19 16.10
C ARG A 56 -0.45 -1.03 16.45
N LYS A 57 -1.19 -0.36 15.58
CA LYS A 57 -2.65 -0.33 15.60
C LYS A 57 -3.17 -0.83 14.27
N GLU A 58 -3.93 -1.92 14.28
CA GLU A 58 -4.69 -2.36 13.12
C GLU A 58 -5.86 -1.40 12.89
N ILE A 59 -5.98 -0.94 11.66
CA ILE A 59 -7.02 0.03 11.26
C ILE A 59 -8.13 -0.66 10.49
N CYS A 60 -7.75 -1.57 9.58
CA CYS A 60 -8.69 -2.28 8.72
C CYS A 60 -8.17 -3.68 8.43
N THR A 61 -9.06 -4.68 8.50
CA THR A 61 -8.84 -6.00 7.92
C THR A 61 -9.50 -6.04 6.54
N LEU A 62 -8.75 -6.44 5.53
CA LEU A 62 -9.23 -6.55 4.15
C LEU A 62 -9.99 -7.85 3.94
N PRO A 63 -10.84 -7.94 2.89
CA PRO A 63 -11.56 -9.17 2.57
C PRO A 63 -10.62 -10.33 2.26
N GLU A 64 -11.13 -11.54 2.29
CA GLU A 64 -10.42 -12.73 1.87
C GLU A 64 -9.89 -12.57 0.43
N ASN A 65 -8.67 -13.04 0.18
CA ASN A 65 -7.92 -12.90 -1.07
C ASN A 65 -7.48 -11.47 -1.46
N HIS A 66 -7.79 -10.44 -0.68
CA HIS A 66 -7.31 -9.10 -0.92
C HIS A 66 -5.96 -8.88 -0.22
N PHE A 67 -4.90 -9.48 -0.74
CA PHE A 67 -3.56 -9.37 -0.16
C PHE A 67 -2.99 -7.97 -0.40
N PRO A 68 -2.85 -7.13 0.64
CA PRO A 68 -2.36 -5.77 0.45
C PRO A 68 -0.88 -5.76 0.10
N ASP A 69 -0.55 -4.96 -0.91
CA ASP A 69 0.82 -4.71 -1.37
C ASP A 69 1.16 -3.22 -1.22
N GLY A 70 1.42 -2.49 -2.28
CA GLY A 70 1.64 -1.06 -2.23
C GLY A 70 0.33 -0.27 -2.07
N PHE A 71 0.41 0.95 -1.56
CA PHE A 71 -0.74 1.82 -1.36
C PHE A 71 -0.36 3.29 -1.36
N VAL A 72 -1.36 4.16 -1.48
CA VAL A 72 -1.20 5.61 -1.42
C VAL A 72 -2.34 6.28 -0.66
N ALA A 73 -2.02 7.33 0.11
CA ALA A 73 -3.00 8.19 0.74
C ALA A 73 -3.45 9.30 -0.22
N ALA A 74 -4.76 9.60 -0.23
CA ALA A 74 -5.35 10.73 -0.90
C ALA A 74 -5.46 11.95 0.03
N LYS A 75 -5.61 13.16 -0.52
CA LYS A 75 -5.77 14.41 0.23
C LYS A 75 -6.97 14.39 1.19
N ASP A 76 -8.02 13.69 0.83
CA ASP A 76 -9.24 13.55 1.65
C ASP A 76 -9.11 12.52 2.78
N GLY A 77 -7.95 11.86 2.89
CA GLY A 77 -7.63 10.88 3.92
C GLY A 77 -8.02 9.44 3.58
N ARG A 78 -8.61 9.19 2.41
CA ARG A 78 -8.81 7.82 1.92
C ARG A 78 -7.46 7.17 1.59
N ILE A 79 -7.37 5.85 1.75
CA ILE A 79 -6.20 5.05 1.38
C ILE A 79 -6.59 4.13 0.24
N PHE A 80 -5.82 4.15 -0.83
CA PHE A 80 -5.98 3.31 -2.02
C PHE A 80 -4.92 2.23 -2.01
N ILE A 81 -5.33 0.97 -1.97
CA ILE A 81 -4.48 -0.19 -1.70
C ILE A 81 -4.51 -1.13 -2.89
N ALA A 82 -3.35 -1.41 -3.48
CA ALA A 82 -3.22 -2.48 -4.45
C ALA A 82 -3.40 -3.83 -3.75
N THR A 83 -4.42 -4.59 -4.14
CA THR A 83 -4.75 -5.89 -3.55
C THR A 83 -4.57 -6.99 -4.58
N THR A 84 -3.44 -7.72 -4.47
CA THR A 84 -2.90 -8.57 -5.54
C THR A 84 -3.90 -9.60 -6.07
N TYR A 85 -4.43 -10.46 -5.22
CA TYR A 85 -5.40 -11.48 -5.65
C TYR A 85 -6.86 -11.05 -5.50
N GLY A 86 -7.10 -9.80 -5.10
CA GLY A 86 -8.40 -9.17 -5.17
C GLY A 86 -8.69 -8.60 -6.56
N HIS A 87 -7.68 -8.53 -7.45
CA HIS A 87 -7.77 -7.97 -8.80
C HIS A 87 -8.29 -6.53 -8.85
N ASN A 88 -8.06 -5.77 -7.78
CA ASN A 88 -8.61 -4.42 -7.63
C ASN A 88 -7.71 -3.50 -6.80
N ILE A 89 -8.11 -2.24 -6.73
CA ILE A 89 -7.65 -1.31 -5.70
C ILE A 89 -8.74 -1.24 -4.64
N THR A 90 -8.45 -1.69 -3.44
CA THR A 90 -9.35 -1.55 -2.29
C THR A 90 -9.19 -0.14 -1.71
N ILE A 91 -10.31 0.53 -1.46
CA ILE A 91 -10.35 1.87 -0.90
C ILE A 91 -10.84 1.77 0.55
N ILE A 92 -10.10 2.38 1.47
CA ILE A 92 -10.54 2.55 2.86
C ILE A 92 -10.74 4.02 3.17
N SER A 93 -11.82 4.31 3.90
CA SER A 93 -12.17 5.64 4.38
C SER A 93 -11.26 6.11 5.52
N PRO A 94 -11.24 7.40 5.86
CA PRO A 94 -10.45 7.93 6.97
C PRO A 94 -10.79 7.32 8.34
N ASP A 95 -12.00 6.80 8.51
CA ASP A 95 -12.43 6.08 9.73
C ASP A 95 -12.07 4.57 9.71
N GLY A 96 -11.33 4.11 8.70
CA GLY A 96 -10.78 2.76 8.60
C GLY A 96 -11.76 1.69 8.10
N LYS A 97 -12.83 2.08 7.41
CA LYS A 97 -13.78 1.13 6.81
C LYS A 97 -13.53 0.99 5.32
N ILE A 98 -13.87 -0.16 4.77
CA ILE A 98 -13.88 -0.35 3.32
C ILE A 98 -14.95 0.56 2.72
N ASP A 99 -14.53 1.43 1.81
CA ASP A 99 -15.35 2.45 1.14
C ASP A 99 -15.70 2.07 -0.30
N GLY A 100 -14.98 1.11 -0.87
CA GLY A 100 -15.24 0.61 -2.21
C GLY A 100 -14.03 -0.07 -2.85
N PHE A 101 -14.19 -0.37 -4.14
CA PHE A 101 -13.17 -1.02 -4.95
C PHE A 101 -13.11 -0.35 -6.33
N ILE A 102 -11.92 -0.25 -6.89
CA ILE A 102 -11.72 -0.01 -8.32
C ILE A 102 -11.36 -1.34 -8.93
N GLU A 103 -12.35 -1.97 -9.58
CA GLU A 103 -12.16 -3.26 -10.23
C GLU A 103 -11.25 -3.12 -11.46
N LEU A 104 -10.32 -4.04 -11.58
CA LEU A 104 -9.50 -4.24 -12.77
C LEU A 104 -9.99 -5.49 -13.49
N ASP A 105 -9.25 -5.97 -14.48
CA ASP A 105 -9.63 -7.24 -15.12
C ASP A 105 -9.26 -8.46 -14.24
N GLU A 106 -9.84 -9.63 -14.55
CA GLU A 106 -9.66 -10.87 -13.77
C GLU A 106 -8.20 -11.39 -13.76
N GLU A 107 -7.36 -10.90 -14.68
CA GLU A 107 -5.96 -11.27 -14.79
C GLU A 107 -5.04 -10.24 -14.12
N ALA A 108 -5.59 -9.15 -13.60
CA ALA A 108 -4.78 -8.12 -12.96
C ALA A 108 -4.22 -8.60 -11.62
N ILE A 109 -2.94 -8.35 -11.40
CA ILE A 109 -2.26 -8.54 -10.12
C ILE A 109 -1.64 -7.20 -9.73
N PRO A 110 -2.46 -6.24 -9.24
CA PRO A 110 -1.96 -4.93 -8.88
C PRO A 110 -1.00 -5.03 -7.70
N THR A 111 0.15 -4.37 -7.81
CA THR A 111 1.22 -4.43 -6.81
C THR A 111 1.50 -3.08 -6.16
N ASN A 112 1.21 -1.97 -6.82
CA ASN A 112 1.40 -0.65 -6.27
C ASN A 112 0.52 0.37 -6.98
N CYS A 113 0.30 1.51 -6.35
CA CYS A 113 -0.43 2.60 -6.98
C CYS A 113 0.07 3.96 -6.50
N ILE A 114 -0.19 5.00 -7.31
CA ILE A 114 0.25 6.34 -7.05
C ILE A 114 -0.66 7.34 -7.77
N PHE A 115 -0.90 8.50 -7.17
CA PHE A 115 -1.67 9.56 -7.81
C PHE A 115 -0.82 10.42 -8.76
N ASP A 116 -1.41 10.79 -9.90
CA ASP A 116 -1.01 11.86 -10.81
C ASP A 116 -2.21 12.81 -10.95
N GLY A 117 -2.28 13.83 -10.09
CA GLY A 117 -3.48 14.64 -9.90
C GLY A 117 -4.63 13.81 -9.35
N SER A 118 -5.72 13.68 -10.12
CA SER A 118 -6.89 12.82 -9.82
C SER A 118 -6.84 11.46 -10.52
N ASP A 119 -5.82 11.20 -11.33
CA ASP A 119 -5.64 9.89 -11.93
C ASP A 119 -4.81 8.99 -11.01
N LEU A 120 -5.28 7.78 -10.79
CA LEU A 120 -4.53 6.73 -10.11
C LEU A 120 -3.75 5.90 -11.16
N ILE A 121 -2.44 5.88 -11.01
CA ILE A 121 -1.54 5.06 -11.83
C ILE A 121 -1.24 3.80 -11.05
N ILE A 122 -1.47 2.62 -11.64
CA ILE A 122 -1.38 1.34 -10.97
C ILE A 122 -0.37 0.46 -11.72
N SER A 123 0.60 -0.10 -10.99
CA SER A 123 1.45 -1.15 -11.52
C SER A 123 0.78 -2.51 -11.36
N ASP A 124 0.76 -3.27 -12.43
CA ASP A 124 0.15 -4.59 -12.50
C ASP A 124 1.23 -5.60 -12.93
N PHE A 125 1.43 -6.61 -12.12
CA PHE A 125 2.40 -7.66 -12.38
C PHE A 125 1.95 -8.59 -13.51
N GLY A 126 0.62 -8.79 -13.65
CA GLY A 126 0.01 -9.70 -14.63
C GLY A 126 0.26 -11.18 -14.31
N THR A 127 -0.28 -12.06 -15.12
CA THR A 127 -0.20 -13.52 -14.93
C THR A 127 0.98 -14.18 -15.67
N GLY A 128 1.70 -13.45 -16.48
CA GLY A 128 2.73 -13.99 -17.39
C GLY A 128 3.94 -14.63 -16.72
N TRP A 129 4.11 -14.51 -15.43
CA TRP A 129 5.19 -15.16 -14.69
C TRP A 129 5.06 -16.69 -14.67
N GLU A 130 3.86 -17.23 -14.74
CA GLU A 130 3.60 -18.67 -14.80
C GLU A 130 4.02 -19.28 -16.15
N ASN A 131 3.96 -18.50 -17.24
CA ASN A 131 4.18 -18.95 -18.62
C ASN A 131 5.40 -18.30 -19.29
N ASN A 132 6.25 -17.56 -18.57
CA ASN A 132 7.31 -16.72 -19.12
C ASN A 132 6.81 -15.65 -20.14
N GLU A 133 5.55 -15.31 -20.13
CA GLU A 133 5.00 -14.23 -20.92
C GLU A 133 5.12 -12.91 -20.14
N LYS A 134 5.57 -11.86 -20.82
CA LYS A 134 5.67 -10.52 -20.22
C LYS A 134 4.29 -9.86 -20.28
N SER A 135 3.47 -10.04 -19.26
CA SER A 135 2.11 -9.53 -19.19
C SER A 135 1.91 -8.36 -18.23
N GLY A 136 2.97 -7.85 -17.63
CA GLY A 136 2.91 -6.69 -16.74
C GLY A 136 2.36 -5.45 -17.47
N ARG A 137 1.49 -4.69 -16.78
CA ARG A 137 0.78 -3.53 -17.32
C ARG A 137 0.88 -2.33 -16.38
N ILE A 138 0.59 -1.16 -16.93
CA ILE A 138 0.35 0.05 -16.16
C ILE A 138 -1.07 0.53 -16.50
N TRP A 139 -1.89 0.69 -15.46
CA TRP A 139 -3.22 1.24 -15.57
C TRP A 139 -3.23 2.72 -15.23
N ARG A 140 -4.12 3.46 -15.89
CA ARG A 140 -4.48 4.83 -15.52
C ARG A 140 -5.99 4.87 -15.33
N VAL A 141 -6.43 5.20 -14.13
CA VAL A 141 -7.85 5.25 -13.77
C VAL A 141 -8.16 6.61 -13.17
N SER A 142 -9.12 7.32 -13.75
CA SER A 142 -9.58 8.60 -13.17
C SER A 142 -10.43 8.33 -11.94
N THR A 143 -10.19 9.09 -10.87
CA THR A 143 -10.89 8.97 -9.60
C THR A 143 -11.50 10.30 -9.18
N ASP A 144 -12.31 10.29 -8.13
CA ASP A 144 -12.86 11.47 -7.44
C ASP A 144 -11.94 11.97 -6.32
N ALA A 145 -10.76 11.38 -6.17
CA ALA A 145 -9.75 11.74 -5.18
C ALA A 145 -8.54 12.43 -5.83
N GLU A 146 -7.76 13.12 -5.03
CA GLU A 146 -6.48 13.69 -5.44
C GLU A 146 -5.35 13.20 -4.54
N GLY A 147 -4.19 12.98 -5.14
CA GLY A 147 -2.97 12.66 -4.40
C GLY A 147 -2.37 13.86 -3.67
N HIS A 148 -1.56 13.57 -2.67
CA HIS A 148 -0.72 14.58 -2.03
C HIS A 148 0.35 15.12 -2.95
N GLU A 149 0.76 16.39 -2.68
CA GLU A 149 2.05 16.87 -3.16
C GLU A 149 3.15 15.99 -2.57
N ARG A 150 3.99 15.46 -3.45
CA ARG A 150 5.10 14.61 -3.03
C ARG A 150 6.27 15.45 -2.60
N PHE A 151 6.84 15.13 -1.48
CA PHE A 151 8.18 15.58 -1.14
C PHE A 151 9.17 14.80 -2.04
N LEU A 152 9.62 15.44 -3.10
CA LEU A 152 10.76 14.95 -3.88
C LEU A 152 12.01 15.32 -3.07
N GLY A 153 12.49 14.38 -2.26
CA GLY A 153 13.70 14.59 -1.47
C GLY A 153 14.87 15.06 -2.34
N GLU A 154 15.65 16.03 -1.86
CA GLU A 154 16.92 16.37 -2.50
C GLU A 154 17.87 15.18 -2.32
N ILE A 155 18.28 14.61 -3.43
CA ILE A 155 19.42 13.67 -3.45
C ILE A 155 20.68 14.54 -3.41
N LEU A 156 21.28 14.67 -2.23
CA LEU A 156 22.57 15.30 -2.02
C LEU A 156 23.70 14.34 -2.37
#